data_553c3e558174706ade18ee8b4115f49c
#
_entry.id   553c3e558174706ade18ee8b4115f49c
#
_cell.length_a   1.000
_cell.length_b   1.000
_cell.length_c   1.000
_cell.angle_alpha   90.00
_cell.angle_beta   90.00
_cell.angle_gamma   90.00
#
_symmetry.space_group_name_H-M   'P 1'
#
loop_
_entity.id
_entity.type
_entity.pdbx_description
1 polymer ?
#
loop_
_entity_poly.entity_id
_entity_poly.type
_entity_poly.pdbx_seq_one_letter_code
_entity_poly.pdbx_strand_id
1 'polypeptide(L)'
;MVAPSFESPPVRLGIVWYRVPDETPDADGEDVEYLDPSTESGAALRLLDPRLYDGLASVVASGDRSVAALAAAGVLPLDTRTFDDELTFAGQAGRTERAAFRVDWLSRALAELAGCAVVFVDPDGGLRRSDHKRRSWHPKAVKHAYLDELGPFIGRGQSVIASHHTKGSDKVRKQARRLMGDAAEELGVEPLAAVRADRGSTRLFLVLPVDAHRSHLERRLTALTGSPWAAELDVIWRE
;
A
#
# COMPACT_ATOMS: atom_id res chain seq x y z
N MET A 1 -25.12 32.45 -11.50
CA MET A 1 -24.82 31.18 -12.25
C MET A 1 -23.81 30.43 -11.41
N VAL A 2 -24.28 29.44 -10.63
CA VAL A 2 -23.43 28.62 -9.78
C VAL A 2 -22.85 27.53 -10.69
N ALA A 3 -21.52 27.48 -10.81
CA ALA A 3 -20.87 26.41 -11.55
C ALA A 3 -21.23 25.08 -10.90
N PRO A 4 -21.56 24.04 -11.67
CA PRO A 4 -21.82 22.73 -11.10
C PRO A 4 -20.54 22.23 -10.44
N SER A 5 -20.59 21.99 -9.13
CA SER A 5 -19.58 21.25 -8.41
C SER A 5 -19.57 19.81 -8.95
N PHE A 6 -18.65 19.50 -9.86
CA PHE A 6 -18.35 18.13 -10.22
C PHE A 6 -17.66 17.46 -9.01
N GLU A 7 -18.43 17.09 -8.02
CA GLU A 7 -18.00 16.10 -7.06
C GLU A 7 -17.88 14.79 -7.82
N SER A 8 -16.64 14.42 -8.14
CA SER A 8 -16.38 13.06 -8.64
C SER A 8 -16.91 12.08 -7.60
N PRO A 9 -17.61 11.02 -8.01
CA PRO A 9 -18.12 10.03 -7.06
C PRO A 9 -16.97 9.54 -6.18
N PRO A 10 -17.23 9.29 -4.88
CA PRO A 10 -16.20 8.85 -3.97
C PRO A 10 -15.54 7.58 -4.52
N VAL A 11 -14.22 7.62 -4.68
CA VAL A 11 -13.44 6.51 -5.19
C VAL A 11 -13.39 5.45 -4.09
N ARG A 12 -14.11 4.33 -4.28
CA ARG A 12 -14.09 3.24 -3.30
C ARG A 12 -12.70 2.62 -3.25
N LEU A 13 -12.13 2.58 -2.04
CA LEU A 13 -10.84 1.97 -1.75
C LEU A 13 -11.00 0.50 -1.40
N GLY A 14 -10.15 -0.36 -1.96
CA GLY A 14 -9.91 -1.71 -1.50
C GLY A 14 -8.52 -1.81 -0.87
N ILE A 15 -8.32 -2.65 0.13
CA ILE A 15 -7.01 -2.91 0.73
C ILE A 15 -6.76 -4.41 0.76
N VAL A 16 -5.62 -4.84 0.21
CA VAL A 16 -5.09 -6.19 0.38
C VAL A 16 -3.98 -6.13 1.41
N TRP A 17 -4.26 -6.62 2.60
CA TRP A 17 -3.25 -6.81 3.63
C TRP A 17 -2.54 -8.14 3.36
N TYR A 18 -1.34 -8.14 2.84
CA TYR A 18 -0.53 -9.37 2.72
C TYR A 18 -0.13 -9.86 4.10
N ARG A 19 -1.14 -10.16 4.92
CA ARG A 19 -0.95 -10.55 6.31
C ARG A 19 -0.26 -11.91 6.37
N VAL A 20 0.87 -11.97 7.06
CA VAL A 20 1.62 -13.19 7.36
C VAL A 20 1.40 -13.58 8.82
N PRO A 21 1.63 -14.86 9.20
CA PRO A 21 1.63 -15.24 10.60
C PRO A 21 2.55 -14.35 11.42
N ASP A 22 2.12 -14.00 12.64
CA ASP A 22 2.95 -13.24 13.56
C ASP A 22 4.25 -13.99 13.80
N GLU A 23 5.36 -13.36 13.47
CA GLU A 23 6.69 -13.83 13.87
C GLU A 23 6.93 -13.41 15.32
N THR A 24 7.95 -14.01 15.96
CA THR A 24 8.40 -13.56 17.29
C THR A 24 8.56 -12.04 17.30
N PRO A 25 8.15 -11.35 18.38
CA PRO A 25 8.22 -9.90 18.45
C PRO A 25 9.60 -9.43 18.03
N ASP A 26 9.70 -8.82 16.85
CA ASP A 26 10.83 -8.02 16.44
C ASP A 26 10.43 -6.55 16.61
N ALA A 27 11.40 -5.66 16.66
CA ALA A 27 11.16 -4.23 16.88
C ALA A 27 10.39 -3.53 15.75
N ASP A 28 9.99 -4.24 14.70
CA ASP A 28 9.18 -3.71 13.61
C ASP A 28 7.77 -3.37 14.13
N GLY A 29 7.40 -2.10 14.05
CA GLY A 29 6.12 -1.58 14.56
C GLY A 29 6.17 -1.04 16.00
N GLU A 30 7.30 -1.07 16.69
CA GLU A 30 7.47 -0.44 18.01
C GLU A 30 7.67 1.08 17.92
N ASP A 31 8.10 1.60 16.77
CA ASP A 31 8.28 3.04 16.56
C ASP A 31 6.92 3.73 16.43
N VAL A 32 6.39 4.16 17.58
CA VAL A 32 5.12 4.91 17.70
C VAL A 32 5.31 6.29 18.31
N GLU A 33 6.56 6.74 18.53
CA GLU A 33 6.87 8.04 19.12
C GLU A 33 6.29 9.20 18.32
N TYR A 34 6.11 9.04 17.02
CA TYR A 34 5.46 10.03 16.16
C TYR A 34 3.98 10.26 16.51
N LEU A 35 3.35 9.38 17.29
CA LEU A 35 1.99 9.53 17.81
C LEU A 35 1.95 10.12 19.23
N ASP A 36 3.09 10.54 19.77
CA ASP A 36 3.13 11.29 21.03
C ASP A 36 2.94 12.79 20.76
N PRO A 37 1.77 13.39 21.12
CA PRO A 37 1.49 14.79 20.85
C PRO A 37 2.34 15.75 21.70
N SER A 38 3.08 15.26 22.70
CA SER A 38 4.01 16.07 23.49
C SER A 38 5.32 16.34 22.77
N THR A 39 5.64 15.58 21.72
CA THR A 39 6.80 15.82 20.86
C THR A 39 6.49 16.85 19.78
N GLU A 40 7.50 17.61 19.34
CA GLU A 40 7.35 18.56 18.23
C GLU A 40 6.86 17.86 16.94
N SER A 41 7.42 16.69 16.63
CA SER A 41 7.02 15.89 15.47
C SER A 41 5.58 15.39 15.58
N GLY A 42 5.16 14.86 16.74
CA GLY A 42 3.80 14.38 16.95
C GLY A 42 2.78 15.52 16.87
N ALA A 43 3.08 16.67 17.49
CA ALA A 43 2.22 17.85 17.41
C ALA A 43 2.07 18.36 15.96
N ALA A 44 3.18 18.40 15.20
CA ALA A 44 3.15 18.81 13.78
C ALA A 44 2.31 17.85 12.93
N LEU A 45 2.47 16.55 13.11
CA LEU A 45 1.67 15.54 12.39
C LEU A 45 0.18 15.64 12.70
N ARG A 46 -0.16 15.85 13.95
CA ARG A 46 -1.56 16.02 14.37
C ARG A 46 -2.23 17.20 13.67
N LEU A 47 -1.48 18.28 13.40
CA LEU A 47 -1.98 19.44 12.66
C LEU A 47 -2.28 19.15 11.19
N LEU A 48 -1.62 18.16 10.58
CA LEU A 48 -1.86 17.76 9.19
C LEU A 48 -3.21 17.09 9.01
N ASP A 49 -3.57 16.16 9.88
CA ASP A 49 -4.85 15.47 9.92
C ASP A 49 -5.16 15.01 11.36
N PRO A 50 -5.85 15.84 12.15
CA PRO A 50 -6.19 15.51 13.54
C PRO A 50 -7.01 14.22 13.69
N ARG A 51 -7.93 13.96 12.75
CA ARG A 51 -8.78 12.77 12.80
C ARG A 51 -7.98 11.49 12.59
N LEU A 52 -7.13 11.47 11.57
CA LEU A 52 -6.25 10.34 11.30
C LEU A 52 -5.29 10.12 12.47
N TYR A 53 -4.64 11.20 12.94
CA TYR A 53 -3.69 11.14 14.03
C TYR A 53 -4.31 10.60 15.32
N ASP A 54 -5.42 11.19 15.78
CA ASP A 54 -6.08 10.80 17.01
C ASP A 54 -6.64 9.38 16.94
N GLY A 55 -7.13 8.96 15.77
CA GLY A 55 -7.56 7.57 15.52
C GLY A 55 -6.41 6.57 15.63
N LEU A 56 -5.26 6.85 15.01
CA LEU A 56 -4.07 5.99 15.12
C LEU A 56 -3.53 5.96 16.55
N ALA A 57 -3.47 7.10 17.24
CA ALA A 57 -3.04 7.16 18.64
C ALA A 57 -3.96 6.32 19.55
N SER A 58 -5.27 6.34 19.30
CA SER A 58 -6.24 5.51 20.04
C SER A 58 -6.01 4.01 19.81
N VAL A 59 -5.71 3.59 18.57
CA VAL A 59 -5.37 2.19 18.25
C VAL A 59 -4.13 1.76 19.01
N VAL A 60 -3.07 2.57 19.00
CA VAL A 60 -1.84 2.28 19.75
C VAL A 60 -2.09 2.21 21.25
N ALA A 61 -2.85 3.15 21.80
CA ALA A 61 -3.17 3.20 23.23
C ALA A 61 -4.04 2.01 23.70
N SER A 62 -4.86 1.43 22.82
CA SER A 62 -5.65 0.24 23.14
C SER A 62 -4.82 -1.03 23.29
N GLY A 63 -3.58 -1.05 22.77
CA GLY A 63 -2.75 -2.24 22.69
C GLY A 63 -3.13 -3.22 21.58
N ASP A 64 -4.29 -3.04 20.93
CA ASP A 64 -4.71 -3.83 19.77
C ASP A 64 -4.33 -3.10 18.48
N ARG A 65 -3.27 -3.58 17.82
CA ARG A 65 -2.75 -3.03 16.57
C ARG A 65 -3.19 -3.85 15.34
N SER A 66 -4.27 -4.59 15.48
CA SER A 66 -4.83 -5.39 14.40
C SER A 66 -5.41 -4.53 13.27
N VAL A 67 -5.51 -5.11 12.08
CA VAL A 67 -6.23 -4.50 10.94
C VAL A 67 -7.68 -4.18 11.31
N ALA A 68 -8.31 -5.04 12.10
CA ALA A 68 -9.67 -4.83 12.59
C ALA A 68 -9.79 -3.59 13.50
N ALA A 69 -8.79 -3.36 14.38
CA ALA A 69 -8.74 -2.16 15.21
C ALA A 69 -8.61 -0.87 14.39
N LEU A 70 -7.79 -0.90 13.30
CA LEU A 70 -7.68 0.23 12.36
C LEU A 70 -9.03 0.55 11.69
N ALA A 71 -9.74 -0.48 11.25
CA ALA A 71 -11.07 -0.31 10.65
C ALA A 71 -12.08 0.25 11.66
N ALA A 72 -12.08 -0.26 12.88
CA ALA A 72 -12.97 0.18 13.96
C ALA A 72 -12.69 1.64 14.40
N ALA A 73 -11.43 2.08 14.37
CA ALA A 73 -11.04 3.45 14.70
C ALA A 73 -11.49 4.50 13.65
N GLY A 74 -12.04 4.07 12.51
CA GLY A 74 -12.55 4.97 11.48
C GLY A 74 -11.45 5.79 10.78
N VAL A 75 -10.21 5.32 10.82
CA VAL A 75 -9.07 5.96 10.15
C VAL A 75 -9.05 5.72 8.64
N LEU A 76 -9.73 4.66 8.20
CA LEU A 76 -9.88 4.36 6.79
C LEU A 76 -11.04 5.18 6.18
N PRO A 77 -10.99 5.50 4.88
CA PRO A 77 -12.12 6.11 4.19
C PRO A 77 -13.41 5.29 4.35
N LEU A 78 -14.56 5.96 4.36
CA LEU A 78 -15.86 5.29 4.37
C LEU A 78 -15.97 4.33 3.17
N ASP A 79 -16.67 3.22 3.37
CA ASP A 79 -16.87 2.17 2.37
C ASP A 79 -15.57 1.48 1.88
N THR A 80 -14.46 1.63 2.61
CA THR A 80 -13.25 0.82 2.34
C THR A 80 -13.56 -0.66 2.52
N ARG A 81 -13.17 -1.47 1.52
CA ARG A 81 -13.18 -2.93 1.63
C ARG A 81 -11.79 -3.43 1.96
N THR A 82 -11.70 -4.45 2.79
CA THR A 82 -10.44 -5.06 3.18
C THR A 82 -10.44 -6.54 2.87
N PHE A 83 -9.31 -7.05 2.45
CA PHE A 83 -9.01 -8.47 2.39
C PHE A 83 -7.78 -8.72 3.26
N ASP A 84 -7.95 -9.50 4.33
CA ASP A 84 -6.95 -9.74 5.38
C ASP A 84 -6.77 -11.23 5.70
N ASP A 85 -7.16 -12.13 4.80
CA ASP A 85 -6.86 -13.54 4.92
C ASP A 85 -5.35 -13.75 5.01
N GLU A 86 -4.93 -14.58 5.94
CA GLU A 86 -3.52 -14.86 6.16
C GLU A 86 -2.87 -15.58 4.97
N LEU A 87 -1.76 -15.05 4.49
CA LEU A 87 -0.93 -15.66 3.45
C LEU A 87 0.18 -16.49 4.12
N THR A 88 -0.09 -17.78 4.29
CA THR A 88 0.86 -18.71 4.90
C THR A 88 1.00 -19.96 4.06
N PHE A 89 2.18 -20.56 4.06
CA PHE A 89 2.43 -21.87 3.44
C PHE A 89 2.47 -23.01 4.47
N ALA A 90 1.96 -22.76 5.67
CA ALA A 90 1.74 -23.83 6.63
C ALA A 90 0.77 -24.87 6.06
N GLY A 91 1.18 -26.13 6.03
CA GLY A 91 0.39 -27.21 5.43
C GLY A 91 0.61 -27.44 3.93
N GLN A 92 1.30 -26.54 3.20
CA GLN A 92 1.67 -26.73 1.79
C GLN A 92 3.11 -27.22 1.70
N ALA A 93 3.29 -28.54 1.60
CA ALA A 93 4.62 -29.17 1.60
C ALA A 93 5.39 -28.91 0.28
N GLY A 94 4.69 -28.97 -0.86
CA GLY A 94 5.27 -28.94 -2.18
C GLY A 94 5.22 -27.57 -2.87
N ARG A 95 6.08 -27.39 -3.89
CA ARG A 95 6.07 -26.19 -4.75
C ARG A 95 4.72 -25.97 -5.41
N THR A 96 4.13 -27.04 -5.97
CA THR A 96 2.87 -26.98 -6.71
C THR A 96 1.72 -26.58 -5.79
N GLU A 97 1.67 -27.14 -4.58
CA GLU A 97 0.66 -26.81 -3.57
C GLU A 97 0.74 -25.35 -3.13
N ARG A 98 1.96 -24.84 -2.87
CA ARG A 98 2.17 -23.43 -2.52
C ARG A 98 1.77 -22.49 -3.65
N ALA A 99 2.09 -22.83 -4.89
CA ALA A 99 1.69 -22.04 -6.05
C ALA A 99 0.16 -22.01 -6.19
N ALA A 100 -0.51 -23.15 -6.07
CA ALA A 100 -1.96 -23.25 -6.16
C ALA A 100 -2.65 -22.49 -5.02
N PHE A 101 -2.17 -22.63 -3.78
CA PHE A 101 -2.68 -21.89 -2.63
C PHE A 101 -2.59 -20.38 -2.85
N ARG A 102 -1.46 -19.89 -3.35
CA ARG A 102 -1.26 -18.46 -3.58
C ARG A 102 -2.19 -17.91 -4.68
N VAL A 103 -2.40 -18.68 -5.73
CA VAL A 103 -3.37 -18.34 -6.78
C VAL A 103 -4.79 -18.27 -6.22
N ASP A 104 -5.19 -19.24 -5.40
CA ASP A 104 -6.50 -19.24 -4.74
C ASP A 104 -6.65 -18.03 -3.80
N TRP A 105 -5.65 -17.77 -2.97
CA TRP A 105 -5.61 -16.63 -2.07
C TRP A 105 -5.81 -15.30 -2.83
N LEU A 106 -5.07 -15.10 -3.93
CA LEU A 106 -5.22 -13.91 -4.77
C LEU A 106 -6.60 -13.85 -5.43
N SER A 107 -7.15 -14.97 -5.85
CA SER A 107 -8.50 -15.04 -6.43
C SER A 107 -9.57 -14.60 -5.44
N ARG A 108 -9.42 -14.97 -4.16
CA ARG A 108 -10.33 -14.52 -3.09
C ARG A 108 -10.18 -13.02 -2.83
N ALA A 109 -8.95 -12.48 -2.79
CA ALA A 109 -8.71 -11.04 -2.69
C ALA A 109 -9.37 -10.27 -3.85
N LEU A 110 -9.22 -10.79 -5.06
CA LEU A 110 -9.87 -10.22 -6.24
C LEU A 110 -11.41 -10.22 -6.12
N ALA A 111 -12.00 -11.30 -5.63
CA ALA A 111 -13.46 -11.40 -5.46
C ALA A 111 -13.96 -10.40 -4.40
N GLU A 112 -13.30 -10.33 -3.23
CA GLU A 112 -13.68 -9.43 -2.13
C GLU A 112 -13.61 -7.96 -2.53
N LEU A 113 -12.58 -7.58 -3.29
CA LEU A 113 -12.36 -6.20 -3.70
C LEU A 113 -13.02 -5.86 -5.05
N ALA A 114 -13.96 -6.68 -5.52
CA ALA A 114 -14.74 -6.36 -6.70
C ALA A 114 -15.53 -5.05 -6.49
N GLY A 115 -15.49 -4.16 -7.51
CA GLY A 115 -16.17 -2.86 -7.45
C GLY A 115 -15.41 -1.76 -6.68
N CYS A 116 -14.21 -2.02 -6.14
CA CYS A 116 -13.30 -0.97 -5.71
C CYS A 116 -12.65 -0.32 -6.94
N ALA A 117 -12.47 0.99 -6.93
CA ALA A 117 -11.83 1.72 -8.02
C ALA A 117 -10.30 1.77 -7.86
N VAL A 118 -9.84 1.85 -6.63
CA VAL A 118 -8.41 1.84 -6.27
C VAL A 118 -8.17 0.71 -5.27
N VAL A 119 -7.09 -0.04 -5.47
CA VAL A 119 -6.66 -1.08 -4.54
C VAL A 119 -5.30 -0.72 -3.95
N PHE A 120 -5.24 -0.64 -2.63
CA PHE A 120 -3.98 -0.54 -1.91
C PHE A 120 -3.46 -1.93 -1.58
N VAL A 121 -2.21 -2.21 -1.91
CA VAL A 121 -1.54 -3.50 -1.69
C VAL A 121 -0.41 -3.30 -0.71
N ASP A 122 -0.46 -3.96 0.44
CA ASP A 122 0.50 -3.76 1.54
C ASP A 122 1.25 -5.04 1.92
N PRO A 123 2.26 -5.44 1.15
CA PRO A 123 3.13 -6.55 1.50
C PRO A 123 4.19 -6.14 2.54
N ASP A 124 4.38 -6.94 3.58
CA ASP A 124 5.39 -6.74 4.63
C ASP A 124 6.81 -6.56 4.07
N GLY A 125 7.19 -7.32 3.06
CA GLY A 125 8.53 -7.26 2.44
C GLY A 125 8.62 -6.41 1.17
N GLY A 126 7.53 -5.78 0.73
CA GLY A 126 7.45 -4.97 -0.50
C GLY A 126 7.32 -5.79 -1.78
N LEU A 127 7.47 -5.11 -2.92
CA LEU A 127 7.25 -5.64 -4.27
C LEU A 127 8.47 -6.39 -4.80
N ARG A 128 8.23 -7.38 -5.66
CA ARG A 128 9.24 -8.12 -6.42
C ARG A 128 8.79 -8.36 -7.85
N ARG A 129 9.75 -8.46 -8.76
CA ARG A 129 9.50 -8.98 -10.11
C ARG A 129 9.11 -10.46 -10.05
N SER A 130 8.26 -10.91 -10.95
CA SER A 130 7.84 -12.31 -11.06
C SER A 130 9.00 -13.24 -11.43
N ASP A 131 10.02 -12.74 -12.14
CA ASP A 131 11.24 -13.47 -12.49
C ASP A 131 12.30 -13.52 -11.35
N HIS A 132 12.01 -12.91 -10.19
CA HIS A 132 12.94 -12.91 -9.06
C HIS A 132 13.33 -14.35 -8.66
N LYS A 133 14.60 -14.56 -8.27
CA LYS A 133 15.15 -15.88 -7.88
C LYS A 133 14.34 -16.60 -6.80
N ARG A 134 13.69 -15.87 -5.90
CA ARG A 134 12.69 -16.40 -4.96
C ARG A 134 11.32 -16.17 -5.57
N ARG A 135 10.82 -17.16 -6.28
CA ARG A 135 9.50 -17.17 -6.91
C ARG A 135 8.38 -17.10 -5.86
N SER A 136 7.18 -16.73 -6.28
CA SER A 136 6.00 -16.59 -5.41
C SER A 136 5.63 -17.81 -4.57
N TRP A 137 6.02 -19.01 -5.02
CA TRP A 137 5.87 -20.28 -4.28
C TRP A 137 7.03 -20.61 -3.32
N HIS A 138 8.09 -19.78 -3.24
CA HIS A 138 9.18 -20.01 -2.30
C HIS A 138 8.66 -19.82 -0.86
N PRO A 139 9.08 -20.65 0.15
CA PRO A 139 8.56 -20.55 1.52
C PRO A 139 8.64 -19.14 2.13
N LYS A 140 9.68 -18.39 1.80
CA LYS A 140 9.88 -17.01 2.28
C LYS A 140 9.22 -15.94 1.38
N ALA A 141 8.35 -16.35 0.45
CA ALA A 141 7.73 -15.41 -0.49
C ALA A 141 6.45 -14.76 0.06
N VAL A 142 5.87 -15.31 1.11
CA VAL A 142 4.62 -14.83 1.72
C VAL A 142 4.67 -13.35 2.13
N LYS A 143 5.83 -12.85 2.53
CA LYS A 143 6.05 -11.44 2.90
C LYS A 143 6.07 -10.46 1.71
N HIS A 144 6.01 -10.94 0.47
CA HIS A 144 6.17 -10.08 -0.71
C HIS A 144 4.98 -10.22 -1.65
N ALA A 145 4.57 -9.11 -2.26
CA ALA A 145 3.76 -9.14 -3.46
C ALA A 145 4.68 -9.19 -4.70
N TYR A 146 4.22 -9.86 -5.75
CA TYR A 146 4.89 -9.91 -7.03
C TYR A 146 4.17 -9.00 -8.03
N LEU A 147 4.92 -8.39 -8.95
CA LEU A 147 4.34 -7.43 -9.89
C LEU A 147 3.22 -8.06 -10.72
N ASP A 148 3.38 -9.30 -11.18
CA ASP A 148 2.36 -10.02 -11.93
C ASP A 148 1.04 -10.22 -11.15
N GLU A 149 1.08 -10.21 -9.83
CA GLU A 149 -0.13 -10.28 -8.99
C GLU A 149 -0.96 -8.99 -8.99
N LEU A 150 -0.36 -7.87 -9.40
CA LEU A 150 -1.07 -6.59 -9.56
C LEU A 150 -1.85 -6.53 -10.88
N GLY A 151 -1.40 -7.28 -11.89
CA GLY A 151 -2.00 -7.32 -13.22
C GLY A 151 -3.50 -7.62 -13.24
N PRO A 152 -4.00 -8.62 -12.51
CA PRO A 152 -5.43 -8.93 -12.45
C PRO A 152 -6.32 -7.80 -11.92
N PHE A 153 -5.85 -6.99 -10.97
CA PHE A 153 -6.56 -5.78 -10.51
C PHE A 153 -6.63 -4.74 -11.63
N ILE A 154 -5.49 -4.47 -12.28
CA ILE A 154 -5.37 -3.51 -13.38
C ILE A 154 -6.22 -3.95 -14.56
N GLY A 155 -6.17 -5.23 -14.94
CA GLY A 155 -6.90 -5.79 -16.09
C GLY A 155 -8.41 -5.70 -15.97
N ARG A 156 -8.96 -5.55 -14.77
CA ARG A 156 -10.39 -5.31 -14.55
C ARG A 156 -10.75 -3.85 -14.25
N GLY A 157 -9.84 -2.91 -14.53
CA GLY A 157 -10.09 -1.47 -14.46
C GLY A 157 -9.85 -0.84 -13.09
N GLN A 158 -9.11 -1.48 -12.20
CA GLN A 158 -8.74 -0.94 -10.89
C GLN A 158 -7.33 -0.33 -10.95
N SER A 159 -7.18 0.88 -10.42
CA SER A 159 -5.84 1.43 -10.16
C SER A 159 -5.23 0.77 -8.93
N VAL A 160 -3.91 0.61 -8.91
CA VAL A 160 -3.20 0.01 -7.79
C VAL A 160 -2.23 1.00 -7.17
N ILE A 161 -2.22 1.06 -5.84
CA ILE A 161 -1.16 1.70 -5.05
C ILE A 161 -0.51 0.61 -4.22
N ALA A 162 0.79 0.39 -4.38
CA ALA A 162 1.45 -0.73 -3.70
C ALA A 162 2.64 -0.26 -2.87
N SER A 163 2.70 -0.70 -1.61
CA SER A 163 3.81 -0.37 -0.72
C SER A 163 5.06 -1.18 -1.05
N HIS A 164 6.22 -0.54 -0.91
CA HIS A 164 7.52 -1.15 -1.12
C HIS A 164 8.54 -0.61 -0.11
N HIS A 165 9.21 -1.52 0.57
CA HIS A 165 10.30 -1.17 1.48
C HIS A 165 11.59 -0.96 0.71
N THR A 166 12.23 0.20 0.90
CA THR A 166 13.55 0.45 0.33
C THR A 166 14.60 -0.38 1.07
N LYS A 167 15.63 -0.81 0.36
CA LYS A 167 16.70 -1.65 0.91
C LYS A 167 18.07 -1.11 0.54
N GLY A 168 19.00 -1.25 1.48
CA GLY A 168 20.41 -0.97 1.26
C GLY A 168 20.73 0.52 1.10
N SER A 169 21.94 0.80 0.60
CA SER A 169 22.53 2.14 0.50
C SER A 169 22.19 2.89 -0.78
N ASP A 170 21.44 2.28 -1.70
CA ASP A 170 21.04 2.95 -2.95
C ASP A 170 20.16 4.16 -2.65
N LYS A 171 20.41 5.27 -3.39
CA LYS A 171 19.57 6.47 -3.25
C LYS A 171 18.12 6.12 -3.54
N VAL A 172 17.21 6.52 -2.65
CA VAL A 172 15.78 6.18 -2.72
C VAL A 172 15.15 6.52 -4.07
N ARG A 173 15.50 7.68 -4.66
CA ARG A 173 15.03 8.07 -6.01
C ARG A 173 15.47 7.09 -7.10
N LYS A 174 16.66 6.48 -6.98
CA LYS A 174 17.13 5.44 -7.92
C LYS A 174 16.30 4.17 -7.76
N GLN A 175 15.99 3.78 -6.52
CA GLN A 175 15.12 2.62 -6.24
C GLN A 175 13.70 2.87 -6.78
N ALA A 176 13.14 4.07 -6.57
CA ALA A 176 11.84 4.45 -7.10
C ALA A 176 11.76 4.37 -8.63
N ARG A 177 12.76 4.94 -9.33
CA ARG A 177 12.83 4.88 -10.81
C ARG A 177 12.96 3.45 -11.33
N ARG A 178 13.78 2.64 -10.66
CA ARG A 178 13.91 1.22 -10.99
C ARG A 178 12.58 0.47 -10.80
N LEU A 179 11.91 0.66 -9.64
CA LEU A 179 10.63 0.03 -9.35
C LEU A 179 9.57 0.41 -10.38
N MET A 180 9.50 1.68 -10.76
CA MET A 180 8.59 2.15 -11.82
C MET A 180 8.94 1.52 -13.19
N GLY A 181 10.23 1.41 -13.51
CA GLY A 181 10.69 0.74 -14.75
C GLY A 181 10.32 -0.74 -14.77
N ASP A 182 10.60 -1.46 -13.70
CA ASP A 182 10.27 -2.88 -13.54
C ASP A 182 8.74 -3.12 -13.69
N ALA A 183 7.93 -2.25 -13.10
CA ALA A 183 6.48 -2.34 -13.19
C ALA A 183 5.96 -2.03 -14.60
N ALA A 184 6.48 -1.01 -15.27
CA ALA A 184 6.11 -0.69 -16.65
C ALA A 184 6.44 -1.85 -17.60
N GLU A 185 7.65 -2.42 -17.47
CA GLU A 185 8.09 -3.55 -18.29
C GLU A 185 7.24 -4.80 -18.10
N GLU A 186 6.93 -5.14 -16.84
CA GLU A 186 6.27 -6.40 -16.52
C GLU A 186 4.74 -6.34 -16.70
N LEU A 187 4.13 -5.19 -16.38
CA LEU A 187 2.68 -5.03 -16.39
C LEU A 187 2.14 -4.40 -17.69
N GLY A 188 3.02 -3.80 -18.49
CA GLY A 188 2.59 -3.04 -19.68
C GLY A 188 1.77 -1.78 -19.35
N VAL A 189 1.87 -1.27 -18.12
CA VAL A 189 1.16 -0.08 -17.63
C VAL A 189 2.17 0.94 -17.13
N GLU A 190 2.11 2.17 -17.63
CA GLU A 190 2.98 3.23 -17.18
C GLU A 190 2.60 3.70 -15.77
N PRO A 191 3.48 3.52 -14.77
CA PRO A 191 3.29 4.09 -13.44
C PRO A 191 3.16 5.62 -13.53
N LEU A 192 2.40 6.21 -12.62
CA LEU A 192 2.28 7.66 -12.55
C LEU A 192 3.42 8.26 -11.72
N ALA A 193 3.67 7.69 -10.56
CA ALA A 193 4.68 8.16 -9.63
C ALA A 193 5.00 7.07 -8.58
N ALA A 194 6.05 7.32 -7.79
CA ALA A 194 6.27 6.68 -6.51
C ALA A 194 6.26 7.75 -5.41
N VAL A 195 5.41 7.59 -4.41
CA VAL A 195 5.37 8.49 -3.25
C VAL A 195 6.30 7.93 -2.19
N ARG A 196 7.27 8.73 -1.76
CA ARG A 196 8.20 8.39 -0.68
C ARG A 196 7.66 8.90 0.64
N ALA A 197 7.74 8.07 1.69
CA ALA A 197 7.51 8.45 3.07
C ALA A 197 8.69 7.98 3.93
N ASP A 198 9.16 8.84 4.81
CA ASP A 198 10.29 8.57 5.72
C ASP A 198 9.79 8.62 7.17
N ARG A 199 9.33 7.48 7.69
CA ARG A 199 8.95 7.32 9.10
C ARG A 199 9.47 5.97 9.60
N GLY A 200 10.37 5.99 10.56
CA GLY A 200 11.09 4.81 11.04
C GLY A 200 11.89 4.15 9.91
N SER A 201 11.21 3.60 8.91
CA SER A 201 11.81 3.09 7.66
C SER A 201 11.33 3.86 6.46
N THR A 202 12.18 4.02 5.43
CA THR A 202 11.77 4.64 4.17
C THR A 202 10.91 3.68 3.36
N ARG A 203 9.71 4.12 2.99
CA ARG A 203 8.77 3.39 2.13
C ARG A 203 8.51 4.14 0.84
N LEU A 204 8.24 3.38 -0.21
CA LEU A 204 7.75 3.88 -1.50
C LEU A 204 6.35 3.33 -1.73
N PHE A 205 5.45 4.17 -2.20
CA PHE A 205 4.12 3.78 -2.63
C PHE A 205 4.04 3.96 -4.15
N LEU A 206 4.12 2.85 -4.88
CA LEU A 206 4.04 2.84 -6.33
C LEU A 206 2.60 3.08 -6.77
N VAL A 207 2.37 4.07 -7.62
CA VAL A 207 1.04 4.44 -8.13
C VAL A 207 0.89 3.98 -9.57
N LEU A 208 0.02 3.00 -9.80
CA LEU A 208 -0.29 2.37 -11.09
C LEU A 208 -1.73 2.70 -11.48
N PRO A 209 -1.96 3.77 -12.24
CA PRO A 209 -3.31 4.15 -12.65
C PRO A 209 -3.77 3.31 -13.84
N VAL A 210 -5.05 2.99 -13.88
CA VAL A 210 -5.73 2.72 -15.16
C VAL A 210 -6.09 4.06 -15.84
N ASP A 211 -6.29 4.06 -17.14
CA ASP A 211 -6.53 5.29 -17.91
C ASP A 211 -7.71 6.10 -17.36
N ALA A 212 -8.79 5.43 -16.98
CA ALA A 212 -9.98 6.08 -16.42
C ALA A 212 -9.70 6.89 -15.13
N HIS A 213 -8.68 6.51 -14.37
CA HIS A 213 -8.35 7.15 -13.09
C HIS A 213 -7.09 8.02 -13.16
N ARG A 214 -6.30 7.95 -14.24
CA ARG A 214 -4.98 8.62 -14.36
C ARG A 214 -5.05 10.10 -14.02
N SER A 215 -5.89 10.86 -14.71
CA SER A 215 -6.01 12.32 -14.50
C SER A 215 -6.50 12.66 -13.08
N HIS A 216 -7.36 11.82 -12.48
CA HIS A 216 -7.81 12.03 -11.11
C HIS A 216 -6.66 11.86 -10.13
N LEU A 217 -5.92 10.75 -10.22
CA LEU A 217 -4.77 10.45 -9.35
C LEU A 217 -3.65 11.49 -9.52
N GLU A 218 -3.39 11.93 -10.75
CA GLU A 218 -2.42 12.98 -11.03
C GLU A 218 -2.76 14.28 -10.32
N ARG A 219 -4.01 14.74 -10.43
CA ARG A 219 -4.46 15.94 -9.69
C ARG A 219 -4.32 15.78 -8.18
N ARG A 220 -4.62 14.57 -7.63
CA ARG A 220 -4.49 14.32 -6.19
C ARG A 220 -3.03 14.34 -5.74
N LEU A 221 -2.13 13.74 -6.49
CA LEU A 221 -0.70 13.78 -6.19
C LEU A 221 -0.12 15.20 -6.33
N THR A 222 -0.55 15.95 -7.35
CA THR A 222 -0.16 17.36 -7.49
C THR A 222 -0.67 18.20 -6.31
N ALA A 223 -1.91 17.98 -5.88
CA ALA A 223 -2.44 18.66 -4.69
C ALA A 223 -1.65 18.28 -3.41
N LEU A 224 -1.20 17.03 -3.30
CA LEU A 224 -0.36 16.59 -2.18
C LEU A 224 0.95 17.37 -2.12
N THR A 225 1.61 17.61 -3.25
CA THR A 225 2.88 18.38 -3.30
C THR A 225 2.72 19.85 -2.94
N GLY A 226 1.52 20.39 -3.06
CA GLY A 226 1.18 21.76 -2.66
C GLY A 226 0.56 21.88 -1.27
N SER A 227 0.43 20.78 -0.54
CA SER A 227 -0.18 20.74 0.79
C SER A 227 0.88 20.69 1.91
N PRO A 228 0.50 20.90 3.17
CA PRO A 228 1.41 20.70 4.31
C PRO A 228 2.00 19.29 4.39
N TRP A 229 1.36 18.28 3.80
CA TRP A 229 1.90 16.92 3.70
C TRP A 229 3.18 16.81 2.87
N ALA A 230 3.51 17.83 2.06
CA ALA A 230 4.76 17.86 1.30
C ALA A 230 6.03 17.86 2.18
N ALA A 231 5.90 18.18 3.47
CA ALA A 231 6.99 18.06 4.44
C ALA A 231 7.28 16.59 4.80
N GLU A 232 6.28 15.71 4.66
CA GLU A 232 6.34 14.30 5.09
C GLU A 232 6.44 13.32 3.90
N LEU A 233 5.97 13.75 2.73
CA LEU A 233 5.82 12.92 1.54
C LEU A 233 6.48 13.59 0.33
N ASP A 234 7.31 12.83 -0.40
CA ASP A 234 7.96 13.28 -1.63
C ASP A 234 7.40 12.49 -2.84
N VAL A 235 6.83 13.21 -3.81
CA VAL A 235 6.29 12.60 -5.03
C VAL A 235 7.37 12.55 -6.10
N ILE A 236 7.80 11.35 -6.45
CA ILE A 236 8.77 11.06 -7.50
C ILE A 236 7.99 10.67 -8.76
N TRP A 237 7.83 11.61 -9.66
CA TRP A 237 7.11 11.41 -10.91
C TRP A 237 7.86 10.47 -11.87
N ARG A 238 7.09 9.74 -12.66
CA ARG A 238 7.61 9.02 -13.83
C ARG A 238 7.95 10.07 -14.92
N GLU A 239 9.21 10.06 -15.35
CA GLU A 239 9.72 10.88 -16.45
C GLU A 239 9.44 10.20 -17.80
#